data_c8ca784647f638621f9960e53e1382f4
#
_entry.id   c8ca784647f638621f9960e53e1382f4
#
_cell.length_a   1.000
_cell.length_b   1.000
_cell.length_c   1.000
_cell.angle_alpha   90.00
_cell.angle_beta   90.00
_cell.angle_gamma   90.00
#
_symmetry.space_group_name_H-M   'P 1'
#
loop_
_entity.id
_entity.type
_entity.pdbx_description
1 polymer ?
#
loop_
_entity_poly.entity_id
_entity_poly.type
_entity_poly.pdbx_seq_one_letter_code
_entity_poly.pdbx_strand_id
1 'polypeptide(L)'
;GMMEAAPELAADAANAMAAAAPEAAADIAGGMAMANPEAAADIAGAMVAANPDIAGDIATGVAMAAPVAMENVANTLIEANPEATATMAAVLAETAPGAADNMMSSVAELNPDAALAVAGAMAEANPMAAEGTAGAIADALPDIAADAAGAMAAANPEIAGEVAAG
;
A
#
# COMPACT_ATOMS: atom_id res chain seq x y z
N GLY A 1 17.39 1.15 -21.10
CA GLY A 1 18.11 1.71 -19.97
C GLY A 1 18.67 0.64 -19.04
N MET A 2 19.20 1.03 -17.87
CA MET A 2 19.79 0.09 -16.90
C MET A 2 18.76 -0.95 -16.39
N MET A 3 17.52 -0.56 -16.21
CA MET A 3 16.43 -1.43 -15.76
C MET A 3 16.05 -2.55 -16.76
N GLU A 4 16.21 -2.30 -18.05
CA GLU A 4 15.95 -3.31 -19.08
C GLU A 4 17.13 -4.27 -19.25
N ALA A 5 18.36 -3.78 -19.01
CA ALA A 5 19.59 -4.55 -19.22
C ALA A 5 20.02 -5.36 -17.99
N ALA A 6 19.71 -4.89 -16.78
CA ALA A 6 20.11 -5.51 -15.52
C ALA A 6 19.19 -5.08 -14.35
N PRO A 7 18.01 -5.69 -14.19
CA PRO A 7 17.05 -5.31 -13.14
C PRO A 7 17.65 -5.45 -11.74
N GLU A 8 18.52 -6.43 -11.49
CA GLU A 8 19.19 -6.59 -10.18
C GLU A 8 20.08 -5.39 -9.83
N LEU A 9 20.83 -4.87 -10.81
CA LEU A 9 21.65 -3.67 -10.61
C LEU A 9 20.80 -2.41 -10.44
N ALA A 10 19.60 -2.39 -11.01
CA ALA A 10 18.65 -1.31 -10.80
C ALA A 10 18.10 -1.31 -9.36
N ALA A 11 17.79 -2.50 -8.82
CA ALA A 11 17.36 -2.65 -7.44
C ALA A 11 18.46 -2.23 -6.46
N ASP A 12 19.70 -2.68 -6.66
CA ASP A 12 20.85 -2.29 -5.82
C ASP A 12 21.08 -0.77 -5.86
N ALA A 13 20.99 -0.16 -7.04
CA ALA A 13 21.12 1.28 -7.18
C ALA A 13 19.98 2.04 -6.49
N ALA A 14 18.74 1.56 -6.60
CA ALA A 14 17.59 2.13 -5.92
C ALA A 14 17.73 2.06 -4.41
N ASN A 15 18.15 0.91 -3.88
CA ASN A 15 18.41 0.73 -2.45
C ASN A 15 19.48 1.70 -1.94
N ALA A 16 20.58 1.81 -2.68
CA ALA A 16 21.66 2.73 -2.31
C ALA A 16 21.19 4.20 -2.33
N MET A 17 20.38 4.59 -3.31
CA MET A 17 19.81 5.93 -3.41
C MET A 17 18.79 6.20 -2.29
N ALA A 18 17.87 5.26 -2.02
CA ALA A 18 16.88 5.40 -0.96
C ALA A 18 17.52 5.42 0.43
N ALA A 19 18.61 4.67 0.65
CA ALA A 19 19.38 4.72 1.90
C ALA A 19 20.12 6.06 2.09
N ALA A 20 20.60 6.67 1.00
CA ALA A 20 21.31 7.95 1.01
C ALA A 20 20.36 9.15 1.13
N ALA A 21 19.14 9.05 0.56
CA ALA A 21 18.14 10.10 0.52
C ALA A 21 16.72 9.49 0.65
N PRO A 22 16.30 9.13 1.87
CA PRO A 22 14.97 8.54 2.10
C PRO A 22 13.81 9.42 1.60
N GLU A 23 13.98 10.73 1.67
CA GLU A 23 13.02 11.71 1.17
C GLU A 23 12.82 11.66 -0.35
N ALA A 24 13.73 11.05 -1.10
CA ALA A 24 13.61 10.85 -2.53
C ALA A 24 13.04 9.45 -2.89
N ALA A 25 12.72 8.62 -1.91
CA ALA A 25 12.28 7.24 -2.15
C ALA A 25 11.02 7.16 -3.02
N ALA A 26 10.05 8.05 -2.81
CA ALA A 26 8.84 8.14 -3.63
C ALA A 26 9.15 8.42 -5.10
N ASP A 27 10.00 9.43 -5.35
CA ASP A 27 10.39 9.83 -6.72
C ASP A 27 11.20 8.73 -7.42
N ILE A 28 12.09 8.06 -6.67
CA ILE A 28 12.89 6.94 -7.17
C ILE A 28 11.97 5.79 -7.56
N ALA A 29 11.10 5.35 -6.66
CA ALA A 29 10.18 4.24 -6.89
C ALA A 29 9.20 4.54 -8.03
N GLY A 30 8.60 5.73 -8.05
CA GLY A 30 7.71 6.17 -9.10
C GLY A 30 8.38 6.25 -10.46
N GLY A 31 9.58 6.85 -10.53
CA GLY A 31 10.36 6.94 -11.76
C GLY A 31 10.75 5.56 -12.31
N MET A 32 11.07 4.63 -11.43
CA MET A 32 11.41 3.26 -11.82
C MET A 32 10.17 2.49 -12.30
N ALA A 33 9.04 2.65 -11.63
CA ALA A 33 7.76 2.05 -12.02
C ALA A 33 7.28 2.55 -13.40
N MET A 34 7.48 3.82 -13.70
CA MET A 34 7.19 4.37 -15.04
C MET A 34 8.12 3.80 -16.12
N ALA A 35 9.39 3.60 -15.78
CA ALA A 35 10.38 3.13 -16.75
C ALA A 35 10.27 1.62 -17.03
N ASN A 36 9.94 0.83 -16.02
CA ASN A 36 9.72 -0.62 -16.12
C ASN A 36 8.73 -1.11 -15.07
N PRO A 37 7.42 -1.14 -15.40
CA PRO A 37 6.38 -1.57 -14.45
C PRO A 37 6.55 -3.03 -13.98
N GLU A 38 7.16 -3.90 -14.81
CA GLU A 38 7.37 -5.32 -14.46
C GLU A 38 8.45 -5.48 -13.38
N ALA A 39 9.50 -4.66 -13.42
CA ALA A 39 10.56 -4.68 -12.42
C ALA A 39 10.24 -3.81 -11.18
N ALA A 40 9.20 -2.98 -11.24
CA ALA A 40 8.87 -2.04 -10.20
C ALA A 40 8.58 -2.72 -8.85
N ALA A 41 7.89 -3.86 -8.89
CA ALA A 41 7.54 -4.64 -7.70
C ALA A 41 8.79 -5.16 -6.98
N ASP A 42 9.70 -5.80 -7.71
CA ASP A 42 10.95 -6.34 -7.15
C ASP A 42 11.83 -5.23 -6.55
N ILE A 43 11.90 -4.10 -7.24
CA ILE A 43 12.69 -2.94 -6.80
C ILE A 43 12.07 -2.30 -5.56
N ALA A 44 10.76 -2.08 -5.56
CA ALA A 44 10.05 -1.54 -4.41
C ALA A 44 10.17 -2.47 -3.19
N GLY A 45 10.01 -3.78 -3.38
CA GLY A 45 10.19 -4.78 -2.34
C GLY A 45 11.61 -4.76 -1.76
N ALA A 46 12.63 -4.69 -2.61
CA ALA A 46 14.02 -4.58 -2.17
C ALA A 46 14.29 -3.29 -1.37
N MET A 47 13.73 -2.15 -1.80
CA MET A 47 13.86 -0.87 -1.09
C MET A 47 13.20 -0.93 0.30
N VAL A 48 11.99 -1.50 0.40
CA VAL A 48 11.29 -1.65 1.69
C VAL A 48 12.00 -2.65 2.60
N ALA A 49 12.52 -3.76 2.06
CA ALA A 49 13.30 -4.72 2.85
C ALA A 49 14.57 -4.09 3.44
N ALA A 50 15.19 -3.15 2.72
CA ALA A 50 16.37 -2.42 3.20
C ALA A 50 16.01 -1.32 4.20
N ASN A 51 14.87 -0.64 4.03
CA ASN A 51 14.38 0.42 4.91
C ASN A 51 12.84 0.38 4.99
N PRO A 52 12.27 -0.28 5.99
CA PRO A 52 10.82 -0.40 6.16
C PRO A 52 10.09 0.93 6.35
N ASP A 53 10.75 1.93 6.91
CA ASP A 53 10.14 3.23 7.23
C ASP A 53 9.69 4.00 5.98
N ILE A 54 10.28 3.71 4.81
CA ILE A 54 9.94 4.37 3.54
C ILE A 54 8.83 3.66 2.74
N ALA A 55 8.21 2.63 3.30
CA ALA A 55 7.20 1.83 2.58
C ALA A 55 6.02 2.66 2.09
N GLY A 56 5.52 3.59 2.92
CA GLY A 56 4.45 4.51 2.55
C GLY A 56 4.83 5.45 1.40
N ASP A 57 6.04 6.01 1.45
CA ASP A 57 6.56 6.91 0.41
C ASP A 57 6.72 6.17 -0.92
N ILE A 58 7.25 4.94 -0.89
CA ILE A 58 7.39 4.09 -2.09
C ILE A 58 6.03 3.80 -2.70
N ALA A 59 5.06 3.35 -1.87
CA ALA A 59 3.70 3.06 -2.33
C ALA A 59 3.05 4.31 -2.97
N THR A 60 3.21 5.47 -2.35
CA THR A 60 2.71 6.76 -2.88
C THR A 60 3.36 7.10 -4.22
N GLY A 61 4.69 7.03 -4.30
CA GLY A 61 5.42 7.36 -5.52
C GLY A 61 4.98 6.49 -6.71
N VAL A 62 4.82 5.19 -6.47
CA VAL A 62 4.34 4.26 -7.51
C VAL A 62 2.87 4.54 -7.86
N ALA A 63 1.98 4.73 -6.88
CA ALA A 63 0.56 4.99 -7.12
C ALA A 63 0.33 6.25 -7.95
N MET A 64 1.12 7.29 -7.71
CA MET A 64 1.03 8.55 -8.45
C MET A 64 1.64 8.49 -9.85
N ALA A 65 2.79 7.81 -9.99
CA ALA A 65 3.56 7.79 -11.23
C ALA A 65 3.14 6.67 -12.18
N ALA A 66 2.80 5.50 -11.65
CA ALA A 66 2.48 4.29 -12.41
C ALA A 66 1.35 3.47 -11.75
N PRO A 67 0.11 3.97 -11.73
CA PRO A 67 -1.02 3.31 -11.06
C PRO A 67 -1.24 1.86 -11.50
N VAL A 68 -0.92 1.56 -12.77
CA VAL A 68 -1.05 0.19 -13.33
C VAL A 68 -0.07 -0.81 -12.73
N ALA A 69 1.05 -0.34 -12.16
CA ALA A 69 2.02 -1.20 -11.47
C ALA A 69 1.69 -1.37 -9.99
N MET A 70 0.75 -0.58 -9.46
CA MET A 70 0.52 -0.49 -8.02
C MET A 70 0.06 -1.81 -7.39
N GLU A 71 -0.78 -2.58 -8.09
CA GLU A 71 -1.25 -3.87 -7.59
C GLU A 71 -0.08 -4.84 -7.33
N ASN A 72 0.80 -5.00 -8.31
CA ASN A 72 1.98 -5.87 -8.16
C ASN A 72 2.94 -5.36 -7.09
N VAL A 73 3.13 -4.04 -7.04
CA VAL A 73 3.98 -3.40 -6.01
C VAL A 73 3.37 -3.58 -4.64
N ALA A 74 2.07 -3.34 -4.46
CA ALA A 74 1.38 -3.53 -3.18
C ALA A 74 1.53 -4.97 -2.68
N ASN A 75 1.30 -5.96 -3.55
CA ASN A 75 1.46 -7.37 -3.20
C ASN A 75 2.87 -7.67 -2.70
N THR A 76 3.88 -7.23 -3.44
CA THR A 76 5.29 -7.42 -3.05
C THR A 76 5.64 -6.70 -1.74
N LEU A 77 5.11 -5.49 -1.52
CA LEU A 77 5.35 -4.74 -0.27
C LEU A 77 4.67 -5.40 0.93
N ILE A 78 3.45 -5.94 0.76
CA ILE A 78 2.74 -6.67 1.82
C ILE A 78 3.53 -7.93 2.21
N GLU A 79 4.07 -8.66 1.23
CA GLU A 79 4.89 -9.85 1.48
C GLU A 79 6.25 -9.50 2.10
N ALA A 80 6.90 -8.43 1.63
CA ALA A 80 8.22 -8.02 2.10
C ALA A 80 8.19 -7.44 3.53
N ASN A 81 7.13 -6.71 3.87
CA ASN A 81 6.99 -6.07 5.18
C ASN A 81 5.52 -6.01 5.64
N PRO A 82 4.98 -7.10 6.20
CA PRO A 82 3.61 -7.12 6.70
C PRO A 82 3.33 -6.08 7.80
N GLU A 83 4.34 -5.71 8.60
CA GLU A 83 4.20 -4.73 9.68
C GLU A 83 3.99 -3.30 9.15
N ALA A 84 4.58 -2.97 7.99
CA ALA A 84 4.40 -1.67 7.35
C ALA A 84 3.08 -1.56 6.56
N THR A 85 2.35 -2.65 6.37
CA THR A 85 1.15 -2.69 5.51
C THR A 85 0.10 -1.66 5.93
N ALA A 86 -0.17 -1.52 7.23
CA ALA A 86 -1.13 -0.54 7.73
C ALA A 86 -0.69 0.90 7.47
N THR A 87 0.61 1.19 7.64
CA THR A 87 1.17 2.52 7.34
C THR A 87 1.10 2.84 5.85
N MET A 88 1.43 1.87 4.99
CA MET A 88 1.32 2.04 3.54
C MET A 88 -0.13 2.32 3.12
N ALA A 89 -1.08 1.56 3.65
CA ALA A 89 -2.49 1.72 3.34
C ALA A 89 -3.04 3.07 3.82
N ALA A 90 -2.65 3.53 5.00
CA ALA A 90 -3.02 4.85 5.53
C ALA A 90 -2.52 5.97 4.61
N VAL A 91 -1.25 5.94 4.21
CA VAL A 91 -0.66 6.93 3.31
C VAL A 91 -1.34 6.90 1.94
N LEU A 92 -1.65 5.71 1.40
CA LEU A 92 -2.38 5.58 0.15
C LEU A 92 -3.82 6.07 0.27
N ALA A 93 -4.49 5.84 1.39
CA ALA A 93 -5.86 6.35 1.61
C ALA A 93 -5.92 7.88 1.54
N GLU A 94 -4.88 8.58 2.00
CA GLU A 94 -4.78 10.04 1.89
C GLU A 94 -4.42 10.52 0.49
N THR A 95 -3.48 9.83 -0.18
CA THR A 95 -2.83 10.34 -1.41
C THR A 95 -3.41 9.77 -2.69
N ALA A 96 -3.87 8.52 -2.67
CA ALA A 96 -4.38 7.76 -3.81
C ALA A 96 -5.48 6.76 -3.39
N PRO A 97 -6.68 7.23 -2.99
CA PRO A 97 -7.73 6.38 -2.41
C PRO A 97 -8.06 5.12 -3.23
N GLY A 98 -8.13 5.24 -4.55
CA GLY A 98 -8.38 4.08 -5.41
C GLY A 98 -7.27 3.01 -5.36
N ALA A 99 -6.03 3.41 -5.10
CA ALA A 99 -4.94 2.45 -4.87
C ALA A 99 -5.02 1.83 -3.47
N ALA A 100 -5.52 2.57 -2.49
CA ALA A 100 -5.75 2.07 -1.15
C ALA A 100 -6.82 0.97 -1.11
N ASP A 101 -7.91 1.12 -1.85
CA ASP A 101 -8.96 0.10 -1.97
C ASP A 101 -8.43 -1.18 -2.63
N ASN A 102 -7.64 -1.04 -3.70
CA ASN A 102 -6.96 -2.18 -4.32
C ASN A 102 -5.98 -2.86 -3.35
N MET A 103 -5.24 -2.08 -2.58
CA MET A 103 -4.34 -2.61 -1.55
C MET A 103 -5.11 -3.35 -0.46
N MET A 104 -6.29 -2.85 -0.05
CA MET A 104 -7.13 -3.56 0.92
C MET A 104 -7.55 -4.94 0.42
N SER A 105 -7.94 -5.05 -0.85
CA SER A 105 -8.26 -6.34 -1.48
C SER A 105 -7.04 -7.28 -1.46
N SER A 106 -5.86 -6.78 -1.80
CA SER A 106 -4.61 -7.57 -1.71
C SER A 106 -4.27 -8.00 -0.28
N VAL A 107 -4.49 -7.13 0.70
CA VAL A 107 -4.31 -7.47 2.13
C VAL A 107 -5.26 -8.59 2.55
N ALA A 108 -6.51 -8.52 2.13
CA ALA A 108 -7.51 -9.54 2.44
C ALA A 108 -7.10 -10.92 1.89
N GLU A 109 -6.47 -10.96 0.73
CA GLU A 109 -6.03 -12.19 0.09
C GLU A 109 -4.69 -12.73 0.64
N LEU A 110 -3.70 -11.84 0.84
CA LEU A 110 -2.32 -12.23 1.15
C LEU A 110 -2.03 -12.24 2.66
N ASN A 111 -2.67 -11.36 3.42
CA ASN A 111 -2.43 -11.17 4.84
C ASN A 111 -3.73 -10.79 5.59
N PRO A 112 -4.71 -11.71 5.66
CA PRO A 112 -6.00 -11.43 6.28
C PRO A 112 -5.89 -11.04 7.75
N ASP A 113 -4.86 -11.49 8.46
CA ASP A 113 -4.63 -11.13 9.87
C ASP A 113 -4.34 -9.62 10.04
N ALA A 114 -3.78 -8.98 9.02
CA ALA A 114 -3.53 -7.54 9.01
C ALA A 114 -4.77 -6.71 8.63
N ALA A 115 -5.81 -7.33 8.09
CA ALA A 115 -6.96 -6.63 7.50
C ALA A 115 -7.63 -5.65 8.47
N LEU A 116 -7.81 -6.03 9.74
CA LEU A 116 -8.44 -5.18 10.75
C LEU A 116 -7.58 -3.93 11.06
N ALA A 117 -6.27 -4.13 11.19
CA ALA A 117 -5.35 -3.02 11.46
C ALA A 117 -5.28 -2.06 10.27
N VAL A 118 -5.26 -2.60 9.06
CA VAL A 118 -5.25 -1.83 7.80
C VAL A 118 -6.54 -1.04 7.65
N ALA A 119 -7.70 -1.67 7.86
CA ALA A 119 -9.00 -1.01 7.80
C ALA A 119 -9.10 0.17 8.78
N GLY A 120 -8.67 -0.03 10.02
CA GLY A 120 -8.64 1.03 11.03
C GLY A 120 -7.72 2.18 10.62
N ALA A 121 -6.51 1.87 10.15
CA ALA A 121 -5.54 2.88 9.71
C ALA A 121 -6.04 3.70 8.50
N MET A 122 -6.67 3.04 7.52
CA MET A 122 -7.28 3.72 6.37
C MET A 122 -8.43 4.63 6.78
N ALA A 123 -9.30 4.17 7.69
CA ALA A 123 -10.44 4.94 8.19
C ALA A 123 -10.01 6.17 9.02
N GLU A 124 -8.89 6.07 9.74
CA GLU A 124 -8.29 7.20 10.47
C GLU A 124 -7.69 8.22 9.50
N ALA A 125 -6.95 7.74 8.49
CA ALA A 125 -6.26 8.57 7.52
C ALA A 125 -7.22 9.27 6.55
N ASN A 126 -8.21 8.55 6.02
CA ASN A 126 -9.19 9.09 5.08
C ASN A 126 -10.60 8.55 5.37
N PRO A 127 -11.41 9.27 6.17
CA PRO A 127 -12.78 8.88 6.47
C PRO A 127 -13.66 8.67 5.23
N MET A 128 -13.40 9.39 4.14
CA MET A 128 -14.19 9.29 2.91
C MET A 128 -13.97 7.97 2.15
N ALA A 129 -12.86 7.27 2.41
CA ALA A 129 -12.60 5.94 1.83
C ALA A 129 -13.25 4.80 2.62
N ALA A 130 -13.86 5.08 3.76
CA ALA A 130 -14.33 4.06 4.69
C ALA A 130 -15.39 3.12 4.10
N GLU A 131 -16.35 3.65 3.32
CA GLU A 131 -17.39 2.85 2.65
C GLU A 131 -16.75 1.85 1.65
N GLY A 132 -15.84 2.34 0.80
CA GLY A 132 -15.12 1.49 -0.15
C GLY A 132 -14.29 0.42 0.53
N THR A 133 -13.57 0.79 1.59
CA THR A 133 -12.77 -0.14 2.39
C THR A 133 -13.65 -1.21 3.07
N ALA A 134 -14.79 -0.81 3.64
CA ALA A 134 -15.74 -1.74 4.27
C ALA A 134 -16.32 -2.72 3.24
N GLY A 135 -16.71 -2.22 2.06
CA GLY A 135 -17.20 -3.04 0.96
C GLY A 135 -16.14 -4.04 0.48
N ALA A 136 -14.91 -3.61 0.28
CA ALA A 136 -13.80 -4.49 -0.13
C ALA A 136 -13.56 -5.63 0.88
N ILE A 137 -13.66 -5.33 2.17
CA ILE A 137 -13.52 -6.34 3.23
C ILE A 137 -14.74 -7.28 3.24
N ALA A 138 -15.96 -6.75 3.11
CA ALA A 138 -17.17 -7.56 3.11
C ALA A 138 -17.19 -8.55 1.94
N ASP A 139 -16.68 -8.16 0.78
CA ASP A 139 -16.56 -9.02 -0.40
C ASP A 139 -15.47 -10.09 -0.24
N ALA A 140 -14.29 -9.69 0.25
CA ALA A 140 -13.11 -10.57 0.33
C ALA A 140 -13.10 -11.44 1.60
N LEU A 141 -13.53 -10.91 2.74
CA LEU A 141 -13.44 -11.52 4.06
C LEU A 141 -14.75 -11.35 4.85
N PRO A 142 -15.87 -11.93 4.41
CA PRO A 142 -17.18 -11.74 5.04
C PRO A 142 -17.23 -12.15 6.52
N ASP A 143 -16.39 -13.11 6.93
CA ASP A 143 -16.32 -13.59 8.31
C ASP A 143 -15.81 -12.55 9.29
N ILE A 144 -14.99 -11.58 8.83
CA ILE A 144 -14.44 -10.52 9.67
C ILE A 144 -15.01 -9.13 9.35
N ALA A 145 -15.94 -9.02 8.41
CA ALA A 145 -16.49 -7.73 7.97
C ALA A 145 -17.06 -6.91 9.13
N ALA A 146 -17.79 -7.56 10.07
CA ALA A 146 -18.33 -6.87 11.25
C ALA A 146 -17.23 -6.37 12.20
N ASP A 147 -16.16 -7.15 12.39
CA ASP A 147 -15.01 -6.77 13.22
C ASP A 147 -14.23 -5.62 12.58
N ALA A 148 -14.07 -5.67 11.25
CA ALA A 148 -13.43 -4.58 10.48
C ALA A 148 -14.24 -3.28 10.55
N ALA A 149 -15.57 -3.36 10.37
CA ALA A 149 -16.45 -2.21 10.55
C ALA A 149 -16.33 -1.64 11.98
N GLY A 150 -16.25 -2.50 12.99
CA GLY A 150 -16.01 -2.10 14.37
C GLY A 150 -14.66 -1.42 14.57
N ALA A 151 -13.59 -1.95 13.97
CA ALA A 151 -12.24 -1.36 14.03
C ALA A 151 -12.18 0.03 13.35
N MET A 152 -12.81 0.16 12.19
CA MET A 152 -12.92 1.44 11.47
C MET A 152 -13.72 2.47 12.26
N ALA A 153 -14.88 2.11 12.80
CA ALA A 153 -15.69 2.98 13.64
C ALA A 153 -15.01 3.36 14.97
N ALA A 154 -14.15 2.48 15.51
CA ALA A 154 -13.35 2.77 16.70
C ALA A 154 -12.23 3.76 16.40
N ALA A 155 -11.57 3.62 15.23
CA ALA A 155 -10.54 4.53 14.74
C ALA A 155 -11.11 5.91 14.40
N ASN A 156 -12.30 5.94 13.78
CA ASN A 156 -13.00 7.17 13.46
C ASN A 156 -14.51 7.04 13.72
N PRO A 157 -15.02 7.49 14.89
CA PRO A 157 -16.44 7.36 15.23
C PRO A 157 -17.42 8.12 14.33
N GLU A 158 -16.94 9.14 13.59
CA GLU A 158 -17.78 9.95 12.71
C GLU A 158 -18.29 9.16 11.48
N ILE A 159 -17.57 8.10 11.08
CA ILE A 159 -17.90 7.29 9.91
C ILE A 159 -18.73 6.04 10.21
N ALA A 160 -19.15 5.84 11.45
CA ALA A 160 -19.86 4.62 11.85
C ALA A 160 -21.13 4.32 11.01
N GLY A 161 -21.81 5.38 10.53
CA GLY A 161 -22.97 5.26 9.65
C GLY A 161 -22.63 4.82 8.23
N GLU A 162 -21.51 5.31 7.69
CA GLU A 162 -21.02 5.01 6.34
C GLU A 162 -20.46 3.58 6.26
N VAL A 163 -19.69 3.19 7.27
CA VAL A 163 -19.13 1.84 7.39
C VAL A 163 -20.22 0.78 7.51
N ALA A 164 -21.34 1.09 8.17
CA ALA A 164 -22.48 0.17 8.30
C ALA A 164 -23.29 0.00 6.99
N ALA A 165 -23.05 0.83 5.98
CA ALA A 165 -23.72 0.80 4.69
C ALA A 165 -22.95 0.02 3.61
N GLY A 166 -21.61 -0.11 3.72
CA GLY A 166 -20.75 -0.91 2.86
C GLY A 166 -20.70 -2.36 3.29
#